data_0ed8222bca7ddb9b7d8610ca24cf5136
#
_entry.id   0ed8222bca7ddb9b7d8610ca24cf5136
#
_cell.length_a   1.000
_cell.length_b   1.000
_cell.length_c   1.000
_cell.angle_alpha   90.00
_cell.angle_beta   90.00
_cell.angle_gamma   90.00
#
_symmetry.space_group_name_H-M   'P 1'
#
loop_
_entity.id
_entity.type
_entity.pdbx_description
1 polymer ?
#
loop_
_entity_poly.entity_id
_entity_poly.type
_entity_poly.pdbx_seq_one_letter_code
_entity_poly.pdbx_strand_id
1 'polypeptide(L)'
;MAIKETPEAQYAWADEYVAKKDYSVAIRKLEQLTEVFPDSPYAVKARYHIGEIYQLAGDKKKAFQSYQKVIDNYPGSDLVTTAVSKQFVIGGQFTNKRQGGWFSFLRSDPADLLTKTVTAAPYAAEAEKALYDLGNYHFREGHFQEAIDTFDRLVQDYPESQYGPAAELKAGEAGFKLYRKQKNNEDLLLNTSTRLAAFMAKYPDNKDKGKAQRLYGQTRELLAEKVMEVAQFYEKNKNRKAAKVYFEKVVSDYPDTEAAKKAKGKIKGN
;
A
#
# COMPACT_ATOMS: atom_id res chain seq x y z
N MET A 1 -18.75 -25.23 -33.14
CA MET A 1 -19.82 -25.23 -32.09
C MET A 1 -20.94 -24.32 -32.55
N ALA A 2 -22.20 -24.67 -32.27
CA ALA A 2 -23.33 -23.82 -32.66
C ALA A 2 -23.22 -22.44 -32.00
N ILE A 3 -23.51 -21.39 -32.75
CA ILE A 3 -23.64 -20.02 -32.30
C ILE A 3 -25.01 -19.50 -32.68
N LYS A 4 -25.59 -18.59 -31.93
CA LYS A 4 -26.87 -17.95 -32.26
C LYS A 4 -26.65 -16.85 -33.31
N GLU A 5 -27.70 -16.57 -34.07
CA GLU A 5 -27.63 -15.61 -35.20
C GLU A 5 -27.48 -14.17 -34.75
N THR A 6 -27.93 -13.81 -33.54
CA THR A 6 -27.81 -12.44 -33.01
C THR A 6 -27.06 -12.42 -31.68
N PRO A 7 -26.37 -11.30 -31.36
CA PRO A 7 -25.66 -11.16 -30.10
C PRO A 7 -26.58 -11.22 -28.89
N GLU A 8 -27.84 -10.73 -28.98
CA GLU A 8 -28.85 -10.83 -27.93
C GLU A 8 -29.19 -12.29 -27.63
N ALA A 9 -29.48 -13.09 -28.69
CA ALA A 9 -29.83 -14.48 -28.54
C ALA A 9 -28.64 -15.30 -28.00
N GLN A 10 -27.41 -14.97 -28.39
CA GLN A 10 -26.21 -15.62 -27.89
C GLN A 10 -26.00 -15.30 -26.40
N TYR A 11 -26.23 -14.05 -25.99
CA TYR A 11 -26.14 -13.61 -24.59
C TYR A 11 -27.16 -14.30 -23.73
N ALA A 12 -28.47 -14.27 -24.14
CA ALA A 12 -29.56 -14.95 -23.45
C ALA A 12 -29.31 -16.44 -23.30
N TRP A 13 -28.74 -17.08 -24.33
CA TRP A 13 -28.39 -18.49 -24.26
C TRP A 13 -27.28 -18.78 -23.23
N ALA A 14 -26.31 -17.87 -23.06
CA ALA A 14 -25.34 -18.01 -22.00
C ALA A 14 -25.96 -17.89 -20.60
N ASP A 15 -26.91 -16.96 -20.42
CA ASP A 15 -27.61 -16.75 -19.15
C ASP A 15 -28.41 -18.00 -18.70
N GLU A 16 -28.94 -18.79 -19.63
CA GLU A 16 -29.59 -20.07 -19.28
C GLU A 16 -28.61 -21.04 -18.57
N TYR A 17 -27.32 -21.02 -18.97
CA TYR A 17 -26.29 -21.82 -18.31
C TYR A 17 -25.84 -21.23 -16.98
N VAL A 18 -25.84 -19.91 -16.84
CA VAL A 18 -25.62 -19.27 -15.54
C VAL A 18 -26.69 -19.67 -14.53
N ALA A 19 -27.97 -19.66 -14.95
CA ALA A 19 -29.09 -20.10 -14.12
C ALA A 19 -28.99 -21.57 -13.67
N LYS A 20 -28.43 -22.42 -14.54
CA LYS A 20 -28.12 -23.83 -14.25
C LYS A 20 -26.82 -24.02 -13.44
N LYS A 21 -26.10 -22.96 -13.14
CA LYS A 21 -24.75 -22.96 -12.53
C LYS A 21 -23.68 -23.69 -13.35
N ASP A 22 -23.91 -23.90 -14.63
CA ASP A 22 -22.92 -24.43 -15.57
C ASP A 22 -22.03 -23.26 -16.08
N TYR A 23 -21.24 -22.74 -15.17
CA TYR A 23 -20.40 -21.57 -15.41
C TYR A 23 -19.38 -21.76 -16.55
N SER A 24 -18.93 -23.00 -16.74
CA SER A 24 -17.96 -23.32 -17.77
C SER A 24 -18.54 -23.18 -19.18
N VAL A 25 -19.77 -23.62 -19.37
CA VAL A 25 -20.48 -23.46 -20.64
C VAL A 25 -20.89 -22.01 -20.85
N ALA A 26 -21.44 -21.36 -19.82
CA ALA A 26 -21.82 -19.94 -19.89
C ALA A 26 -20.66 -19.06 -20.36
N ILE A 27 -19.49 -19.20 -19.73
CA ILE A 27 -18.27 -18.42 -20.11
C ILE A 27 -17.92 -18.66 -21.56
N ARG A 28 -17.87 -19.91 -22.04
CA ARG A 28 -17.58 -20.22 -23.44
C ARG A 28 -18.56 -19.56 -24.40
N LYS A 29 -19.87 -19.51 -24.05
CA LYS A 29 -20.89 -18.87 -24.88
C LYS A 29 -20.70 -17.34 -24.94
N LEU A 30 -20.33 -16.73 -23.82
CA LEU A 30 -20.02 -15.30 -23.76
C LEU A 30 -18.70 -14.97 -24.48
N GLU A 31 -17.68 -15.83 -24.40
CA GLU A 31 -16.44 -15.66 -25.17
C GLU A 31 -16.71 -15.73 -26.67
N GLN A 32 -17.49 -16.73 -27.14
CA GLN A 32 -17.92 -16.82 -28.53
C GLN A 32 -18.67 -15.55 -29.00
N LEU A 33 -19.50 -14.95 -28.13
CA LEU A 33 -20.18 -13.68 -28.42
C LEU A 33 -19.16 -12.57 -28.68
N THR A 34 -18.16 -12.42 -27.81
CA THR A 34 -17.15 -11.36 -27.96
C THR A 34 -16.24 -11.55 -29.16
N GLU A 35 -16.08 -12.78 -29.65
CA GLU A 35 -15.28 -13.10 -30.83
C GLU A 35 -16.04 -12.86 -32.13
N VAL A 36 -17.33 -13.24 -32.17
CA VAL A 36 -18.14 -13.18 -33.40
C VAL A 36 -18.82 -11.81 -33.58
N PHE A 37 -19.16 -11.14 -32.47
CA PHE A 37 -19.85 -9.84 -32.49
C PHE A 37 -19.08 -8.78 -31.69
N PRO A 38 -17.77 -8.51 -32.00
CA PRO A 38 -16.91 -7.65 -31.16
C PRO A 38 -17.42 -6.22 -31.01
N ASP A 39 -18.10 -5.70 -32.05
CA ASP A 39 -18.61 -4.32 -32.08
C ASP A 39 -20.03 -4.19 -31.51
N SER A 40 -20.62 -5.30 -31.07
CA SER A 40 -21.95 -5.28 -30.46
C SER A 40 -21.94 -4.70 -29.06
N PRO A 41 -22.95 -3.91 -28.65
CA PRO A 41 -23.15 -3.55 -27.25
C PRO A 41 -23.21 -4.73 -26.27
N TYR A 42 -23.51 -5.92 -26.77
CA TYR A 42 -23.48 -7.15 -26.00
C TYR A 42 -22.09 -7.71 -25.78
N ALA A 43 -21.09 -7.32 -26.58
CA ALA A 43 -19.72 -7.80 -26.38
C ALA A 43 -19.13 -7.29 -25.06
N VAL A 44 -19.28 -5.99 -24.77
CA VAL A 44 -18.83 -5.45 -23.47
C VAL A 44 -19.63 -6.02 -22.29
N LYS A 45 -20.96 -6.20 -22.44
CA LYS A 45 -21.80 -6.85 -21.42
C LYS A 45 -21.34 -8.29 -21.17
N ALA A 46 -21.06 -9.05 -22.24
CA ALA A 46 -20.56 -10.42 -22.13
C ALA A 46 -19.21 -10.47 -21.42
N ARG A 47 -18.28 -9.57 -21.74
CA ARG A 47 -16.97 -9.51 -21.10
C ARG A 47 -17.08 -9.17 -19.61
N TYR A 48 -17.95 -8.25 -19.24
CA TYR A 48 -18.24 -7.90 -17.85
C TYR A 48 -18.88 -9.09 -17.10
N HIS A 49 -19.90 -9.73 -17.72
CA HIS A 49 -20.61 -10.87 -17.14
C HIS A 49 -19.69 -12.09 -16.91
N ILE A 50 -18.70 -12.31 -17.78
CA ILE A 50 -17.65 -13.34 -17.53
C ILE A 50 -16.95 -13.06 -16.19
N GLY A 51 -16.64 -11.79 -15.88
CA GLY A 51 -16.09 -11.38 -14.59
C GLY A 51 -17.00 -11.74 -13.41
N GLU A 52 -18.28 -11.45 -13.54
CA GLU A 52 -19.28 -11.80 -12.51
C GLU A 52 -19.40 -13.30 -12.30
N ILE A 53 -19.42 -14.09 -13.38
CA ILE A 53 -19.48 -15.55 -13.33
C ILE A 53 -18.25 -16.12 -12.61
N TYR A 54 -17.04 -15.59 -12.89
CA TYR A 54 -15.85 -16.01 -12.16
C TYR A 54 -15.90 -15.61 -10.68
N GLN A 55 -16.51 -14.47 -10.31
CA GLN A 55 -16.75 -14.13 -8.90
C GLN A 55 -17.72 -15.13 -8.24
N LEU A 56 -18.82 -15.51 -8.90
CA LEU A 56 -19.76 -16.51 -8.41
C LEU A 56 -19.09 -17.89 -8.24
N ALA A 57 -18.19 -18.25 -9.16
CA ALA A 57 -17.40 -19.47 -9.08
C ALA A 57 -16.25 -19.41 -8.04
N GLY A 58 -16.02 -18.24 -7.40
CA GLY A 58 -14.97 -18.06 -6.42
C GLY A 58 -13.57 -17.82 -7.03
N ASP A 59 -13.41 -17.78 -8.35
CA ASP A 59 -12.14 -17.51 -9.05
C ASP A 59 -11.91 -16.00 -9.20
N LYS A 60 -11.53 -15.38 -8.09
CA LYS A 60 -11.32 -13.93 -8.02
C LYS A 60 -10.24 -13.42 -8.98
N LYS A 61 -9.23 -14.25 -9.27
CA LYS A 61 -8.17 -13.88 -10.21
C LYS A 61 -8.70 -13.73 -11.62
N LYS A 62 -9.44 -14.74 -12.10
CA LYS A 62 -10.04 -14.68 -13.43
C LYS A 62 -11.12 -13.60 -13.52
N ALA A 63 -11.86 -13.37 -12.42
CA ALA A 63 -12.79 -12.25 -12.32
C ALA A 63 -12.07 -10.91 -12.53
N PHE A 64 -10.99 -10.65 -11.80
CA PHE A 64 -10.17 -9.45 -11.94
C PHE A 64 -9.66 -9.27 -13.38
N GLN A 65 -9.10 -10.34 -13.98
CA GLN A 65 -8.61 -10.32 -15.35
C GLN A 65 -9.72 -10.04 -16.39
N SER A 66 -10.93 -10.54 -16.13
CA SER A 66 -12.08 -10.30 -17.00
C SER A 66 -12.54 -8.85 -16.95
N TYR A 67 -12.57 -8.25 -15.76
CA TYR A 67 -12.85 -6.82 -15.63
C TYR A 67 -11.73 -5.95 -16.26
N GLN A 68 -10.46 -6.38 -16.16
CA GLN A 68 -9.37 -5.69 -16.85
C GLN A 68 -9.61 -5.65 -18.37
N LYS A 69 -10.07 -6.76 -18.96
CA LYS A 69 -10.40 -6.79 -20.40
C LYS A 69 -11.58 -5.86 -20.77
N VAL A 70 -12.50 -5.56 -19.84
CA VAL A 70 -13.53 -4.52 -20.08
C VAL A 70 -12.87 -3.15 -20.20
N ILE A 71 -11.95 -2.83 -19.29
CA ILE A 71 -11.25 -1.55 -19.25
C ILE A 71 -10.37 -1.35 -20.49
N ASP A 72 -9.62 -2.39 -20.84
CA ASP A 72 -8.65 -2.34 -21.95
C ASP A 72 -9.31 -2.28 -23.32
N ASN A 73 -10.35 -3.09 -23.54
CA ASN A 73 -10.95 -3.30 -24.85
C ASN A 73 -12.15 -2.38 -25.13
N TYR A 74 -12.77 -1.82 -24.08
CA TYR A 74 -13.98 -1.01 -24.21
C TYR A 74 -13.92 0.27 -23.35
N PRO A 75 -12.88 1.12 -23.51
CA PRO A 75 -12.62 2.26 -22.63
C PRO A 75 -13.75 3.31 -22.63
N GLY A 76 -14.57 3.36 -23.67
CA GLY A 76 -15.72 4.28 -23.77
C GLY A 76 -17.04 3.72 -23.20
N SER A 77 -17.04 2.52 -22.61
CA SER A 77 -18.26 1.92 -22.08
C SER A 77 -18.59 2.39 -20.65
N ASP A 78 -19.87 2.57 -20.35
CA ASP A 78 -20.38 2.84 -19.01
C ASP A 78 -20.00 1.75 -17.99
N LEU A 79 -19.75 0.53 -18.46
CA LEU A 79 -19.33 -0.59 -17.61
C LEU A 79 -17.89 -0.48 -17.10
N VAL A 80 -17.07 0.42 -17.66
CA VAL A 80 -15.68 0.62 -17.22
C VAL A 80 -15.62 1.03 -15.75
N THR A 81 -16.41 2.03 -15.36
CA THR A 81 -16.44 2.49 -13.95
C THR A 81 -16.83 1.35 -13.01
N THR A 82 -17.84 0.57 -13.38
CA THR A 82 -18.28 -0.57 -12.57
C THR A 82 -17.22 -1.69 -12.52
N ALA A 83 -16.54 -1.96 -13.65
CA ALA A 83 -15.46 -2.94 -13.70
C ALA A 83 -14.27 -2.53 -12.80
N VAL A 84 -13.92 -1.24 -12.79
CA VAL A 84 -12.90 -0.67 -11.89
C VAL A 84 -13.29 -0.85 -10.43
N SER A 85 -14.52 -0.49 -10.04
CA SER A 85 -15.02 -0.71 -8.68
C SER A 85 -14.97 -2.18 -8.26
N LYS A 86 -15.33 -3.11 -9.17
CA LYS A 86 -15.20 -4.55 -8.90
C LYS A 86 -13.73 -4.97 -8.69
N GLN A 87 -12.80 -4.44 -9.47
CA GLN A 87 -11.38 -4.69 -9.29
C GLN A 87 -10.86 -4.19 -7.94
N PHE A 88 -11.27 -2.99 -7.49
CA PHE A 88 -10.91 -2.49 -6.16
C PHE A 88 -11.43 -3.39 -5.04
N VAL A 89 -12.67 -3.86 -5.12
CA VAL A 89 -13.24 -4.78 -4.15
C VAL A 89 -12.45 -6.10 -4.10
N ILE A 90 -12.13 -6.66 -5.26
CA ILE A 90 -11.35 -7.91 -5.36
C ILE A 90 -9.93 -7.67 -4.81
N GLY A 91 -9.25 -6.63 -5.24
CA GLY A 91 -7.92 -6.26 -4.80
C GLY A 91 -7.84 -6.05 -3.29
N GLY A 92 -8.78 -5.30 -2.71
CA GLY A 92 -8.88 -5.08 -1.27
C GLY A 92 -9.09 -6.36 -0.46
N GLN A 93 -9.84 -7.33 -1.00
CA GLN A 93 -10.00 -8.64 -0.35
C GLN A 93 -8.69 -9.43 -0.30
N PHE A 94 -7.82 -9.27 -1.28
CA PHE A 94 -6.51 -9.90 -1.30
C PHE A 94 -5.53 -9.23 -0.34
N THR A 95 -5.51 -7.92 -0.29
CA THR A 95 -4.60 -7.17 0.60
C THR A 95 -4.99 -7.27 2.08
N ASN A 96 -6.27 -7.52 2.41
CA ASN A 96 -6.76 -7.57 3.79
C ASN A 96 -6.66 -8.94 4.48
N LYS A 97 -6.45 -10.03 3.74
CA LYS A 97 -6.32 -11.37 4.34
C LYS A 97 -4.86 -11.72 4.59
N ARG A 98 -4.56 -12.11 5.83
CA ARG A 98 -3.31 -12.77 6.21
C ARG A 98 -3.37 -14.21 5.66
N GLN A 99 -2.97 -14.40 4.41
CA GLN A 99 -2.98 -15.72 3.77
C GLN A 99 -1.56 -16.24 3.61
N GLY A 100 -1.13 -17.03 4.60
CA GLY A 100 0.04 -17.89 4.41
C GLY A 100 -0.26 -18.95 3.31
N GLY A 101 0.66 -19.14 2.38
CA GLY A 101 0.76 -20.33 1.54
C GLY A 101 -0.11 -20.46 0.29
N TRP A 102 -1.31 -19.87 0.26
CA TRP A 102 -2.23 -19.97 -0.89
C TRP A 102 -1.77 -19.15 -2.11
N PHE A 103 -1.04 -18.05 -1.87
CA PHE A 103 -0.65 -17.09 -2.93
C PHE A 103 0.62 -17.47 -3.70
N SER A 104 1.44 -18.39 -3.22
CA SER A 104 2.58 -18.89 -4.01
C SER A 104 2.15 -19.57 -5.32
N PHE A 105 0.86 -19.96 -5.42
CA PHE A 105 0.25 -20.53 -6.62
C PHE A 105 -0.26 -19.44 -7.62
N LEU A 106 -0.44 -18.20 -7.17
CA LEU A 106 -0.83 -17.09 -8.05
C LEU A 106 0.44 -16.42 -8.58
N ARG A 107 0.70 -16.53 -9.88
CA ARG A 107 1.83 -15.88 -10.59
C ARG A 107 1.82 -14.34 -10.53
N SER A 108 0.86 -13.70 -9.86
CA SER A 108 0.74 -12.25 -9.75
C SER A 108 0.54 -11.87 -8.29
N ASP A 109 1.38 -10.97 -7.78
CA ASP A 109 1.22 -10.38 -6.46
C ASP A 109 -0.11 -9.61 -6.41
N PRO A 110 -0.96 -9.79 -5.38
CA PRO A 110 -2.15 -8.96 -5.18
C PRO A 110 -1.86 -7.47 -5.17
N ALA A 111 -0.70 -7.07 -4.69
CA ALA A 111 -0.23 -5.69 -4.70
C ALA A 111 -0.07 -5.16 -6.13
N ASP A 112 0.49 -5.95 -7.05
CA ASP A 112 0.64 -5.57 -8.46
C ASP A 112 -0.71 -5.32 -9.13
N LEU A 113 -1.70 -6.17 -8.84
CA LEU A 113 -3.05 -6.04 -9.38
C LEU A 113 -3.70 -4.74 -8.89
N LEU A 114 -3.63 -4.48 -7.59
CA LEU A 114 -4.23 -3.28 -7.01
C LEU A 114 -3.50 -2.00 -7.45
N THR A 115 -2.17 -2.04 -7.55
CA THR A 115 -1.35 -0.95 -8.07
C THR A 115 -1.75 -0.57 -9.51
N LYS A 116 -1.95 -1.56 -10.37
CA LYS A 116 -2.41 -1.34 -11.75
C LYS A 116 -3.79 -0.68 -11.78
N THR A 117 -4.72 -1.15 -10.94
CA THR A 117 -6.08 -0.58 -10.88
C THR A 117 -6.05 0.88 -10.42
N VAL A 118 -5.30 1.20 -9.34
CA VAL A 118 -5.15 2.58 -8.86
C VAL A 118 -4.51 3.48 -9.93
N THR A 119 -3.52 2.96 -10.66
CA THR A 119 -2.84 3.73 -11.71
C THR A 119 -3.75 3.97 -12.92
N ALA A 120 -4.61 3.00 -13.27
CA ALA A 120 -5.55 3.12 -14.38
C ALA A 120 -6.76 4.01 -14.05
N ALA A 121 -7.15 4.08 -12.78
CA ALA A 121 -8.33 4.84 -12.35
C ALA A 121 -8.06 5.62 -11.04
N PRO A 122 -7.15 6.62 -11.06
CA PRO A 122 -6.76 7.35 -9.86
C PRO A 122 -7.90 8.20 -9.28
N TYR A 123 -8.90 8.55 -10.09
CA TYR A 123 -10.05 9.36 -9.64
C TYR A 123 -11.26 8.51 -9.20
N ALA A 124 -11.14 7.19 -9.15
CA ALA A 124 -12.20 6.34 -8.64
C ALA A 124 -12.39 6.57 -7.13
N ALA A 125 -13.64 6.54 -6.66
CA ALA A 125 -13.98 6.77 -5.26
C ALA A 125 -13.28 5.76 -4.31
N GLU A 126 -12.94 4.58 -4.79
CA GLU A 126 -12.25 3.53 -4.04
C GLU A 126 -10.73 3.66 -4.03
N ALA A 127 -10.14 4.54 -4.85
CA ALA A 127 -8.69 4.61 -5.05
C ALA A 127 -7.93 4.99 -3.77
N GLU A 128 -8.45 5.95 -2.98
CA GLU A 128 -7.87 6.32 -1.68
C GLU A 128 -7.78 5.13 -0.73
N LYS A 129 -8.91 4.41 -0.59
CA LYS A 129 -8.97 3.22 0.27
C LYS A 129 -8.06 2.13 -0.24
N ALA A 130 -7.98 1.96 -1.54
CA ALA A 130 -7.12 0.95 -2.17
C ALA A 130 -5.63 1.23 -1.90
N LEU A 131 -5.18 2.48 -1.99
CA LEU A 131 -3.82 2.86 -1.60
C LEU A 131 -3.55 2.62 -0.12
N TYR A 132 -4.51 2.96 0.74
CA TYR A 132 -4.37 2.70 2.17
C TYR A 132 -4.26 1.19 2.48
N ASP A 133 -5.10 0.37 1.87
CA ASP A 133 -5.08 -1.08 2.02
C ASP A 133 -3.78 -1.69 1.45
N LEU A 134 -3.28 -1.18 0.32
CA LEU A 134 -2.02 -1.58 -0.30
C LEU A 134 -0.81 -1.24 0.58
N GLY A 135 -0.76 -0.02 1.12
CA GLY A 135 0.28 0.38 2.07
C GLY A 135 0.29 -0.50 3.33
N ASN A 136 -0.90 -0.83 3.86
CA ASN A 136 -1.02 -1.78 4.98
C ASN A 136 -0.61 -3.21 4.60
N TYR A 137 -0.85 -3.65 3.38
CA TYR A 137 -0.39 -4.93 2.87
C TYR A 137 1.15 -4.97 2.87
N HIS A 138 1.82 -4.03 2.21
CA HIS A 138 3.28 -3.93 2.20
C HIS A 138 3.88 -3.87 3.61
N PHE A 139 3.24 -3.09 4.50
CA PHE A 139 3.68 -3.00 5.89
C PHE A 139 3.61 -4.35 6.62
N ARG A 140 2.55 -5.14 6.44
CA ARG A 140 2.39 -6.47 7.07
C ARG A 140 3.37 -7.49 6.53
N GLU A 141 3.64 -7.44 5.23
CA GLU A 141 4.61 -8.33 4.57
C GLU A 141 6.07 -7.95 4.88
N GLY A 142 6.29 -6.81 5.56
CA GLY A 142 7.62 -6.31 5.92
C GLY A 142 8.38 -5.65 4.77
N HIS A 143 7.66 -5.29 3.71
CA HIS A 143 8.11 -4.48 2.58
C HIS A 143 7.96 -2.99 2.98
N PHE A 144 8.80 -2.55 3.92
CA PHE A 144 8.60 -1.26 4.59
C PHE A 144 8.86 -0.06 3.67
N GLN A 145 9.76 -0.17 2.69
CA GLN A 145 9.99 0.91 1.73
C GLN A 145 8.76 1.12 0.84
N GLU A 146 8.24 0.02 0.29
CA GLU A 146 7.04 0.04 -0.56
C GLU A 146 5.82 0.54 0.23
N ALA A 147 5.76 0.24 1.54
CA ALA A 147 4.71 0.78 2.41
C ALA A 147 4.82 2.30 2.55
N ILE A 148 6.04 2.85 2.77
CA ILE A 148 6.29 4.28 2.84
C ILE A 148 5.86 4.94 1.53
N ASP A 149 6.35 4.44 0.40
CA ASP A 149 6.09 5.01 -0.92
C ASP A 149 4.58 5.03 -1.25
N THR A 150 3.87 3.95 -0.87
CA THR A 150 2.42 3.85 -1.08
C THR A 150 1.63 4.81 -0.19
N PHE A 151 1.99 4.95 1.08
CA PHE A 151 1.35 5.90 1.98
C PHE A 151 1.65 7.35 1.59
N ASP A 152 2.87 7.64 1.12
CA ASP A 152 3.23 8.96 0.61
C ASP A 152 2.43 9.32 -0.63
N ARG A 153 2.28 8.38 -1.57
CA ARG A 153 1.42 8.55 -2.73
C ARG A 153 -0.03 8.85 -2.33
N LEU A 154 -0.58 8.14 -1.34
CA LEU A 154 -1.94 8.43 -0.85
C LEU A 154 -2.07 9.87 -0.37
N VAL A 155 -1.14 10.34 0.44
CA VAL A 155 -1.18 11.70 1.00
C VAL A 155 -0.97 12.76 -0.08
N GLN A 156 -0.14 12.46 -1.08
CA GLN A 156 0.15 13.36 -2.19
C GLN A 156 -1.02 13.46 -3.17
N ASP A 157 -1.56 12.30 -3.61
CA ASP A 157 -2.61 12.25 -4.63
C ASP A 157 -3.98 12.63 -4.05
N TYR A 158 -4.19 12.41 -2.74
CA TYR A 158 -5.47 12.64 -2.04
C TYR A 158 -5.26 13.41 -0.73
N PRO A 159 -4.90 14.71 -0.77
CA PRO A 159 -4.55 15.50 0.42
C PRO A 159 -5.69 15.62 1.44
N GLU A 160 -6.95 15.55 0.99
CA GLU A 160 -8.15 15.62 1.84
C GLU A 160 -8.67 14.21 2.27
N SER A 161 -7.89 13.17 2.01
CA SER A 161 -8.30 11.81 2.33
C SER A 161 -8.50 11.61 3.83
N GLN A 162 -9.61 10.96 4.20
CA GLN A 162 -9.83 10.51 5.58
C GLN A 162 -8.76 9.53 6.08
N TYR A 163 -8.05 8.86 5.18
CA TYR A 163 -6.94 7.95 5.49
C TYR A 163 -5.60 8.66 5.66
N GLY A 164 -5.49 9.94 5.28
CA GLY A 164 -4.26 10.73 5.31
C GLY A 164 -3.53 10.66 6.65
N PRO A 165 -4.18 11.02 7.78
CA PRO A 165 -3.51 10.97 9.09
C PRO A 165 -3.00 9.57 9.46
N ALA A 166 -3.77 8.52 9.17
CA ALA A 166 -3.36 7.15 9.45
C ALA A 166 -2.21 6.70 8.53
N ALA A 167 -2.21 7.12 7.27
CA ALA A 167 -1.16 6.84 6.30
C ALA A 167 0.17 7.51 6.70
N GLU A 168 0.16 8.79 7.07
CA GLU A 168 1.36 9.52 7.52
C GLU A 168 2.01 8.86 8.75
N LEU A 169 1.19 8.48 9.73
CA LEU A 169 1.69 7.78 10.92
C LEU A 169 2.25 6.40 10.56
N LYS A 170 1.58 5.66 9.70
CA LYS A 170 2.02 4.34 9.21
C LYS A 170 3.32 4.41 8.42
N ALA A 171 3.50 5.44 7.59
CA ALA A 171 4.76 5.68 6.89
C ALA A 171 5.91 5.95 7.89
N GLY A 172 5.66 6.73 8.94
CA GLY A 172 6.62 6.92 10.02
C GLY A 172 6.95 5.63 10.78
N GLU A 173 5.93 4.80 11.07
CA GLU A 173 6.14 3.48 11.69
C GLU A 173 6.95 2.54 10.77
N ALA A 174 6.67 2.56 9.46
CA ALA A 174 7.40 1.78 8.47
C ALA A 174 8.87 2.21 8.39
N GLY A 175 9.15 3.53 8.36
CA GLY A 175 10.50 4.07 8.38
C GLY A 175 11.30 3.62 9.61
N PHE A 176 10.70 3.65 10.80
CA PHE A 176 11.32 3.14 12.01
C PHE A 176 11.63 1.63 11.93
N LYS A 177 10.70 0.83 11.41
CA LYS A 177 10.91 -0.62 11.24
C LYS A 177 11.96 -0.92 10.17
N LEU A 178 11.98 -0.16 9.08
CA LEU A 178 12.99 -0.28 8.03
C LEU A 178 14.38 0.02 8.58
N TYR A 179 14.54 1.11 9.34
CA TYR A 179 15.81 1.42 10.01
C TYR A 179 16.25 0.28 10.92
N ARG A 180 15.36 -0.30 11.70
CA ARG A 180 15.72 -1.43 12.57
C ARG A 180 16.20 -2.66 11.79
N LYS A 181 15.79 -2.82 10.55
CA LYS A 181 16.30 -3.84 9.61
C LYS A 181 17.66 -3.47 9.01
N GLN A 182 17.87 -2.17 8.74
CA GLN A 182 19.03 -1.62 7.99
C GLN A 182 19.78 -0.58 8.84
N LYS A 183 20.30 -0.98 9.99
CA LYS A 183 20.80 -0.11 11.07
C LYS A 183 21.84 0.99 10.71
N ASN A 184 22.30 1.04 9.46
CA ASN A 184 23.34 1.98 9.02
C ASN A 184 22.82 3.14 8.15
N ASN A 185 21.52 3.33 8.04
CA ASN A 185 20.93 4.41 7.24
C ASN A 185 20.44 5.54 8.16
N GLU A 186 21.34 6.48 8.50
CA GLU A 186 21.03 7.62 9.38
C GLU A 186 20.02 8.58 8.74
N ASP A 187 20.09 8.80 7.42
CA ASP A 187 19.15 9.66 6.71
C ASP A 187 17.71 9.14 6.83
N LEU A 188 17.52 7.82 6.75
CA LEU A 188 16.22 7.20 6.96
C LEU A 188 15.70 7.48 8.38
N LEU A 189 16.58 7.40 9.38
CA LEU A 189 16.23 7.66 10.77
C LEU A 189 15.86 9.13 10.98
N LEU A 190 16.63 10.05 10.39
CA LEU A 190 16.36 11.50 10.43
C LEU A 190 15.03 11.84 9.74
N ASN A 191 14.81 11.30 8.54
CA ASN A 191 13.56 11.49 7.80
C ASN A 191 12.36 10.94 8.59
N THR A 192 12.52 9.78 9.25
CA THR A 192 11.49 9.21 10.11
C THR A 192 11.16 10.11 11.29
N SER A 193 12.19 10.67 11.94
CA SER A 193 12.03 11.65 13.04
C SER A 193 11.27 12.89 12.59
N THR A 194 11.68 13.48 11.47
CA THR A 194 11.03 14.65 10.87
C THR A 194 9.57 14.39 10.52
N ARG A 195 9.27 13.25 9.90
CA ARG A 195 7.90 12.82 9.57
C ARG A 195 7.01 12.70 10.81
N LEU A 196 7.51 12.07 11.87
CA LEU A 196 6.75 11.91 13.11
C LEU A 196 6.50 13.24 13.82
N ALA A 197 7.48 14.17 13.79
CA ALA A 197 7.31 15.51 14.31
C ALA A 197 6.25 16.30 13.51
N ALA A 198 6.32 16.24 12.18
CA ALA A 198 5.36 16.86 11.29
C ALA A 198 3.93 16.33 11.50
N PHE A 199 3.79 15.00 11.66
CA PHE A 199 2.50 14.39 12.00
C PHE A 199 1.91 14.98 13.28
N MET A 200 2.70 15.06 14.36
CA MET A 200 2.22 15.58 15.65
C MET A 200 1.84 17.07 15.58
N ALA A 201 2.53 17.85 14.75
CA ALA A 201 2.23 19.26 14.53
C ALA A 201 0.97 19.45 13.68
N LYS A 202 0.82 18.65 12.61
CA LYS A 202 -0.32 18.72 11.70
C LYS A 202 -1.62 18.20 12.31
N TYR A 203 -1.51 17.20 13.21
CA TYR A 203 -2.67 16.53 13.81
C TYR A 203 -2.60 16.53 15.35
N PRO A 204 -2.69 17.71 16.01
CA PRO A 204 -2.47 17.85 17.45
C PRO A 204 -3.47 17.06 18.32
N ASP A 205 -4.69 16.86 17.82
CA ASP A 205 -5.78 16.18 18.53
C ASP A 205 -6.01 14.74 18.04
N ASN A 206 -5.12 14.21 17.21
CA ASN A 206 -5.28 12.85 16.70
C ASN A 206 -5.13 11.82 17.83
N LYS A 207 -6.04 10.84 17.86
CA LYS A 207 -6.04 9.74 18.86
C LYS A 207 -4.74 8.95 18.93
N ASP A 208 -4.03 8.87 17.81
CA ASP A 208 -2.76 8.13 17.69
C ASP A 208 -1.52 9.00 17.97
N LYS A 209 -1.68 10.28 18.36
CA LYS A 209 -0.57 11.19 18.71
C LYS A 209 0.39 10.58 19.74
N GLY A 210 -0.13 9.90 20.75
CA GLY A 210 0.69 9.22 21.76
C GLY A 210 1.57 8.10 21.18
N LYS A 211 1.13 7.45 20.11
CA LYS A 211 1.93 6.46 19.38
C LYS A 211 3.05 7.17 18.59
N ALA A 212 2.72 8.26 17.88
CA ALA A 212 3.69 9.07 17.15
C ALA A 212 4.78 9.60 18.10
N GLN A 213 4.38 10.12 19.26
CA GLN A 213 5.29 10.66 20.27
C GLN A 213 6.27 9.60 20.80
N ARG A 214 5.80 8.39 21.09
CA ARG A 214 6.67 7.27 21.50
C ARG A 214 7.68 6.91 20.40
N LEU A 215 7.23 6.77 19.15
CA LEU A 215 8.10 6.45 18.03
C LEU A 215 9.13 7.58 17.78
N TYR A 216 8.70 8.83 17.88
CA TYR A 216 9.55 9.99 17.78
C TYR A 216 10.66 9.98 18.85
N GLY A 217 10.29 9.75 20.12
CA GLY A 217 11.26 9.65 21.21
C GLY A 217 12.27 8.52 20.99
N GLN A 218 11.82 7.34 20.54
CA GLN A 218 12.71 6.23 20.20
C GLN A 218 13.66 6.56 19.04
N THR A 219 13.17 7.27 18.04
CA THR A 219 13.97 7.69 16.88
C THR A 219 15.03 8.71 17.30
N ARG A 220 14.67 9.68 18.15
CA ARG A 220 15.61 10.68 18.71
C ARG A 220 16.68 10.05 19.59
N GLU A 221 16.30 9.04 20.41
CA GLU A 221 17.28 8.30 21.20
C GLU A 221 18.32 7.60 20.31
N LEU A 222 17.88 6.92 19.25
CA LEU A 222 18.80 6.27 18.30
C LEU A 222 19.72 7.29 17.59
N LEU A 223 19.20 8.45 17.20
CA LEU A 223 20.02 9.53 16.62
C LEU A 223 21.05 10.07 17.63
N ALA A 224 20.62 10.29 18.87
CA ALA A 224 21.50 10.73 19.95
C ALA A 224 22.59 9.69 20.27
N GLU A 225 22.25 8.40 20.27
CA GLU A 225 23.20 7.30 20.44
C GLU A 225 24.28 7.29 19.35
N LYS A 226 23.93 7.58 18.09
CA LYS A 226 24.89 7.70 16.99
C LYS A 226 25.90 8.82 17.23
N VAL A 227 25.45 9.99 17.65
CA VAL A 227 26.36 11.10 18.00
C VAL A 227 27.18 10.76 19.22
N MET A 228 26.60 10.05 20.19
CA MET A 228 27.28 9.57 21.40
C MET A 228 28.39 8.56 21.06
N GLU A 229 28.18 7.66 20.11
CA GLU A 229 29.21 6.72 19.61
C GLU A 229 30.44 7.47 19.08
N VAL A 230 30.24 8.57 18.33
CA VAL A 230 31.32 9.42 17.84
C VAL A 230 32.06 10.12 18.98
N ALA A 231 31.32 10.63 19.97
CA ALA A 231 31.94 11.25 21.15
C ALA A 231 32.83 10.26 21.92
N GLN A 232 32.32 9.05 22.15
CA GLN A 232 33.03 7.95 22.81
C GLN A 232 34.27 7.48 22.03
N PHE A 233 34.18 7.46 20.70
CA PHE A 233 35.33 7.17 19.85
C PHE A 233 36.45 8.15 20.07
N TYR A 234 36.18 9.47 20.10
CA TYR A 234 37.19 10.49 20.39
C TYR A 234 37.70 10.41 21.83
N GLU A 235 36.83 10.12 22.79
CA GLU A 235 37.24 9.93 24.20
C GLU A 235 38.23 8.78 24.32
N LYS A 236 37.95 7.63 23.70
CA LYS A 236 38.82 6.45 23.68
C LYS A 236 40.17 6.73 23.02
N ASN A 237 40.19 7.54 22.00
CA ASN A 237 41.41 7.97 21.30
C ASN A 237 42.11 9.16 21.99
N LYS A 238 41.77 9.48 23.24
CA LYS A 238 42.36 10.54 24.05
C LYS A 238 42.22 11.95 23.44
N ASN A 239 41.38 12.16 22.46
CA ASN A 239 41.09 13.49 21.89
C ASN A 239 39.91 14.11 22.67
N ARG A 240 40.25 14.61 23.88
CA ARG A 240 39.28 15.20 24.81
C ARG A 240 38.53 16.41 24.21
N LYS A 241 39.22 17.23 23.39
CA LYS A 241 38.57 18.38 22.76
C LYS A 241 37.47 17.97 21.81
N ALA A 242 37.75 17.05 20.91
CA ALA A 242 36.74 16.54 19.98
C ALA A 242 35.61 15.79 20.73
N ALA A 243 35.94 14.93 21.69
CA ALA A 243 34.94 14.23 22.51
C ALA A 243 33.98 15.21 23.17
N LYS A 244 34.46 16.30 23.77
CA LYS A 244 33.63 17.34 24.40
C LYS A 244 32.64 17.95 23.41
N VAL A 245 33.11 18.34 22.22
CA VAL A 245 32.26 18.92 21.16
C VAL A 245 31.09 17.98 20.82
N TYR A 246 31.34 16.68 20.64
CA TYR A 246 30.29 15.72 20.32
C TYR A 246 29.36 15.43 21.52
N PHE A 247 29.87 15.40 22.77
CA PHE A 247 28.99 15.32 23.94
C PHE A 247 28.10 16.56 24.06
N GLU A 248 28.62 17.76 23.82
CA GLU A 248 27.84 18.99 23.78
C GLU A 248 26.77 18.93 22.67
N LYS A 249 27.13 18.40 21.50
CA LYS A 249 26.21 18.22 20.39
C LYS A 249 25.05 17.26 20.77
N VAL A 250 25.30 16.12 21.46
CA VAL A 250 24.25 15.24 21.95
C VAL A 250 23.28 16.01 22.87
N VAL A 251 23.83 16.86 23.75
CA VAL A 251 23.04 17.61 24.72
C VAL A 251 22.20 18.71 24.06
N SER A 252 22.76 19.40 23.04
CA SER A 252 22.07 20.48 22.34
C SER A 252 20.97 19.97 21.42
N ASP A 253 21.28 18.93 20.61
CA ASP A 253 20.39 18.48 19.55
C ASP A 253 19.29 17.51 20.05
N TYR A 254 19.60 16.79 21.14
CA TYR A 254 18.73 15.74 21.69
C TYR A 254 18.54 15.86 23.22
N PRO A 255 18.15 17.03 23.78
CA PRO A 255 18.14 17.30 25.21
C PRO A 255 17.20 16.40 26.03
N ASP A 256 16.22 15.78 25.36
CA ASP A 256 15.15 14.95 25.90
C ASP A 256 15.48 13.44 25.98
N THR A 257 16.72 13.05 25.58
CA THR A 257 17.16 11.65 25.47
C THR A 257 17.97 11.18 26.67
N GLU A 258 18.02 9.86 26.88
CA GLU A 258 18.91 9.24 27.87
C GLU A 258 20.39 9.41 27.49
N ALA A 259 20.71 9.38 26.20
CA ALA A 259 22.05 9.68 25.69
C ALA A 259 22.52 11.09 26.11
N ALA A 260 21.63 12.08 26.04
CA ALA A 260 21.96 13.45 26.51
C ALA A 260 22.21 13.54 28.01
N LYS A 261 21.48 12.79 28.84
CA LYS A 261 21.75 12.72 30.28
C LYS A 261 23.13 12.14 30.57
N LYS A 262 23.52 11.07 29.88
CA LYS A 262 24.85 10.46 29.95
C LYS A 262 25.94 11.42 29.49
N ALA A 263 25.73 12.12 28.37
CA ALA A 263 26.64 13.10 27.81
C ALA A 263 26.89 14.27 28.79
N LYS A 264 25.83 14.80 29.45
CA LYS A 264 25.96 15.82 30.50
C LYS A 264 26.86 15.36 31.66
N GLY A 265 26.75 14.09 32.05
CA GLY A 265 27.65 13.52 33.07
C GLY A 265 29.13 13.50 32.65
N LYS A 266 29.38 13.18 31.38
CA LYS A 266 30.73 13.16 30.79
C LYS A 266 31.37 14.57 30.68
N ILE A 267 30.57 15.57 30.34
CA ILE A 267 31.05 16.96 30.24
C ILE A 267 31.43 17.50 31.61
N LYS A 268 30.72 17.16 32.69
CA LYS A 268 31.00 17.63 34.06
C LYS A 268 32.17 16.92 34.72
N GLY A 269 32.50 15.71 34.32
CA GLY A 269 33.57 14.89 34.89
C GLY A 269 34.94 15.01 34.23
N ASN A 270 35.02 15.76 33.15
CA ASN A 270 36.27 16.08 32.42
C ASN A 270 36.64 17.55 32.60
#